data_d9013e8b4ef82b4756886807f54f3d3c
#
_entry.id   d9013e8b4ef82b4756886807f54f3d3c
#
_cell.length_a   1.000
_cell.length_b   1.000
_cell.length_c   1.000
_cell.angle_alpha   90.00
_cell.angle_beta   90.00
_cell.angle_gamma   90.00
#
_symmetry.space_group_name_H-M   'P 1'
#
loop_
_entity.id
_entity.type
_entity.pdbx_description
1 polymer ?
#
loop_
_entity_poly.entity_id
_entity_poly.type
_entity_poly.pdbx_seq_one_letter_code
_entity_poly.pdbx_strand_id
1 'polypeptide(L)'
;MSDPKNTTTDYGRLVHLVGPPAAPVDAHGDWTAVETVIGTRLPHDYKRLVETYGWGEFCDFLYLRTPFGTSKHNGIEWQSAHHSTGSPERDYERYPYPLHPAPGGLLIWGTSMDADRLCWLTDGDLEKWPVIVWSSEGWYEPHPMGATEFVKGWAGGNVTSGLIGDMEPDLAPWFNAFRSRTHRCLRLSEGTSSHSERLRLLREALAPTTDRGSWRSEHDEMGQDHFATVDTDWLLTYDASRPHQIRIGYPPEDSGRVRRRLFAAVHLMGCEVLQITTAAGTSLATWDTPSDEDEE
;
A
#
# COMPACT_ATOMS: atom_id res chain seq x y z
N MET A 1 -10.42 -23.12 -0.82
CA MET A 1 -10.11 -24.05 -1.94
C MET A 1 -10.24 -23.23 -3.22
N SER A 2 -9.11 -22.79 -3.80
CA SER A 2 -9.09 -21.94 -5.00
C SER A 2 -9.43 -22.77 -6.23
N ASP A 3 -10.33 -22.26 -7.08
CA ASP A 3 -10.72 -22.90 -8.34
C ASP A 3 -9.51 -22.99 -9.29
N PRO A 4 -9.06 -24.18 -9.72
CA PRO A 4 -7.88 -24.33 -10.57
C PRO A 4 -8.01 -23.69 -11.96
N LYS A 5 -9.20 -23.29 -12.41
CA LYS A 5 -9.42 -22.55 -13.66
C LYS A 5 -9.08 -21.07 -13.55
N ASN A 6 -8.93 -20.53 -12.35
CA ASN A 6 -8.65 -19.10 -12.13
C ASN A 6 -7.15 -18.76 -12.12
N THR A 7 -6.26 -19.76 -12.00
CA THR A 7 -4.81 -19.55 -11.94
C THR A 7 -4.14 -19.36 -13.30
N THR A 8 -4.85 -19.56 -14.41
CA THR A 8 -4.33 -19.41 -15.78
C THR A 8 -4.43 -18.00 -16.35
N THR A 9 -5.26 -17.15 -15.78
CA THR A 9 -5.39 -15.73 -16.17
C THR A 9 -4.40 -14.85 -15.40
N ASP A 10 -4.02 -13.69 -15.93
CA ASP A 10 -3.16 -12.73 -15.23
C ASP A 10 -3.74 -12.32 -13.89
N TYR A 11 -5.03 -12.14 -13.81
CA TYR A 11 -5.75 -11.90 -12.57
C TYR A 11 -5.58 -13.06 -11.56
N GLY A 12 -5.79 -14.30 -11.98
CA GLY A 12 -5.64 -15.46 -11.09
C GLY A 12 -4.21 -15.62 -10.58
N ARG A 13 -3.22 -15.30 -11.41
CA ARG A 13 -1.80 -15.28 -11.01
C ARG A 13 -1.51 -14.16 -10.03
N LEU A 14 -2.07 -12.96 -10.22
CA LEU A 14 -1.94 -11.85 -9.28
C LEU A 14 -2.51 -12.22 -7.90
N VAL A 15 -3.74 -12.75 -7.84
CA VAL A 15 -4.37 -13.18 -6.57
C VAL A 15 -3.57 -14.26 -5.85
N HIS A 16 -2.89 -15.13 -6.61
CA HIS A 16 -2.01 -16.14 -6.03
C HIS A 16 -0.70 -15.54 -5.50
N LEU A 17 -0.15 -14.57 -6.23
CA LEU A 17 1.10 -13.88 -5.88
C LEU A 17 0.91 -12.93 -4.70
N VAL A 18 -0.15 -12.14 -4.76
CA VAL A 18 -0.51 -11.13 -3.74
C VAL A 18 -1.89 -11.48 -3.21
N GLY A 19 -1.96 -12.02 -2.00
CA GLY A 19 -3.24 -12.34 -1.38
C GLY A 19 -4.11 -11.08 -1.20
N PRO A 20 -5.40 -11.10 -1.62
CA PRO A 20 -6.29 -9.97 -1.41
C PRO A 20 -6.60 -9.77 0.08
N PRO A 21 -6.96 -8.56 0.52
CA PRO A 21 -7.36 -8.30 1.89
C PRO A 21 -8.68 -9.02 2.21
N ALA A 22 -8.85 -9.42 3.47
CA ALA A 22 -10.09 -10.08 3.93
C ALA A 22 -11.33 -9.19 3.80
N ALA A 23 -11.15 -7.87 3.87
CA ALA A 23 -12.19 -6.85 3.69
C ALA A 23 -11.65 -5.70 2.83
N PRO A 24 -11.84 -5.76 1.50
CA PRO A 24 -11.44 -4.68 0.61
C PRO A 24 -12.16 -3.38 0.94
N VAL A 25 -11.42 -2.27 0.94
CA VAL A 25 -11.96 -0.92 1.22
C VAL A 25 -12.43 -0.28 -0.08
N ASP A 26 -13.59 0.37 -0.08
CA ASP A 26 -14.13 1.07 -1.25
C ASP A 26 -14.09 0.24 -2.55
N ALA A 27 -14.36 -1.05 -2.44
CA ALA A 27 -14.23 -2.01 -3.53
C ALA A 27 -15.49 -2.12 -4.42
N HIS A 28 -16.63 -1.69 -3.92
CA HIS A 28 -17.93 -1.94 -4.55
C HIS A 28 -18.77 -0.67 -4.66
N GLY A 29 -19.45 -0.51 -5.80
CA GLY A 29 -20.34 0.60 -6.07
C GLY A 29 -20.97 0.49 -7.46
N ASP A 30 -21.59 1.57 -7.92
CA ASP A 30 -22.24 1.63 -9.22
C ASP A 30 -21.26 2.04 -10.33
N TRP A 31 -20.72 1.06 -11.03
CA TRP A 31 -19.83 1.29 -12.18
C TRP A 31 -20.49 2.12 -13.29
N THR A 32 -21.81 1.98 -13.50
CA THR A 32 -22.53 2.75 -14.54
C THR A 32 -22.53 4.24 -14.19
N ALA A 33 -22.77 4.56 -12.93
CA ALA A 33 -22.70 5.95 -12.47
C ALA A 33 -21.30 6.52 -12.64
N VAL A 34 -20.26 5.79 -12.23
CA VAL A 34 -18.84 6.16 -12.38
C VAL A 34 -18.48 6.41 -13.84
N GLU A 35 -18.80 5.48 -14.72
CA GLU A 35 -18.51 5.57 -16.16
C GLU A 35 -19.24 6.72 -16.83
N THR A 36 -20.44 7.05 -16.33
CA THR A 36 -21.19 8.23 -16.81
C THR A 36 -20.48 9.53 -16.44
N VAL A 37 -19.95 9.63 -15.22
CA VAL A 37 -19.22 10.82 -14.75
C VAL A 37 -17.89 10.98 -15.47
N ILE A 38 -17.15 9.89 -15.64
CA ILE A 38 -15.85 9.88 -16.35
C ILE A 38 -16.04 10.13 -17.86
N GLY A 39 -17.20 9.77 -18.43
CA GLY A 39 -17.51 9.90 -19.84
C GLY A 39 -16.96 8.78 -20.72
N THR A 40 -16.50 7.68 -20.11
CA THR A 40 -16.06 6.47 -20.81
C THR A 40 -16.26 5.23 -19.95
N ARG A 41 -16.34 4.06 -20.60
CA ARG A 41 -16.28 2.78 -19.87
C ARG A 41 -14.86 2.53 -19.38
N LEU A 42 -14.73 1.69 -18.34
CA LEU A 42 -13.46 1.29 -17.76
C LEU A 42 -13.14 -0.18 -18.10
N PRO A 43 -11.85 -0.52 -18.28
CA PRO A 43 -11.42 -1.90 -18.57
C PRO A 43 -11.93 -2.90 -17.53
N HIS A 44 -12.32 -4.08 -18.01
CA HIS A 44 -12.87 -5.11 -17.13
C HIS A 44 -11.85 -5.66 -16.13
N ASP A 45 -10.58 -5.74 -16.53
CA ASP A 45 -9.49 -6.18 -15.68
C ASP A 45 -9.30 -5.24 -14.47
N TYR A 46 -9.40 -3.92 -14.67
CA TYR A 46 -9.34 -2.93 -13.59
C TYR A 46 -10.55 -3.02 -12.65
N LYS A 47 -11.77 -3.14 -13.20
CA LYS A 47 -12.96 -3.30 -12.36
C LYS A 47 -12.80 -4.48 -11.42
N ARG A 48 -12.33 -5.60 -11.96
CA ARG A 48 -12.06 -6.81 -11.20
C ARG A 48 -10.93 -6.63 -10.19
N LEU A 49 -9.89 -5.86 -10.52
CA LEU A 49 -8.80 -5.50 -9.61
C LEU A 49 -9.34 -4.71 -8.40
N VAL A 50 -10.16 -3.68 -8.66
CA VAL A 50 -10.82 -2.88 -7.62
C VAL A 50 -11.75 -3.73 -6.75
N GLU A 51 -12.61 -4.54 -7.34
CA GLU A 51 -13.54 -5.40 -6.61
C GLU A 51 -12.85 -6.42 -5.70
N THR A 52 -11.59 -6.76 -6.03
CA THR A 52 -10.80 -7.74 -5.28
C THR A 52 -9.96 -7.11 -4.18
N TYR A 53 -9.27 -6.02 -4.49
CA TYR A 53 -8.31 -5.41 -3.57
C TYR A 53 -8.87 -4.16 -2.88
N GLY A 54 -9.71 -3.40 -3.55
CA GLY A 54 -10.21 -2.12 -3.05
C GLY A 54 -9.13 -1.04 -3.03
N TRP A 55 -9.39 -0.02 -2.26
CA TRP A 55 -8.46 1.09 -2.04
C TRP A 55 -7.30 0.66 -1.14
N GLY A 56 -6.09 0.82 -1.63
CA GLY A 56 -4.88 0.39 -0.92
C GLY A 56 -3.64 0.46 -1.79
N GLU A 57 -2.61 -0.22 -1.35
CA GLU A 57 -1.30 -0.20 -1.98
C GLU A 57 -0.68 -1.59 -2.09
N PHE A 58 -0.01 -1.83 -3.19
CA PHE A 58 0.86 -2.98 -3.38
C PHE A 58 2.27 -2.63 -2.91
N CYS A 59 2.78 -3.41 -1.97
CA CYS A 59 4.17 -3.39 -1.51
C CYS A 59 4.64 -2.02 -1.00
N ASP A 60 3.75 -1.29 -0.31
CA ASP A 60 3.97 0.06 0.20
C ASP A 60 4.38 1.08 -0.89
N PHE A 61 4.14 0.77 -2.16
CA PHE A 61 4.64 1.56 -3.27
C PHE A 61 3.59 1.92 -4.35
N LEU A 62 2.85 0.94 -4.91
CA LEU A 62 1.85 1.21 -5.95
C LEU A 62 0.45 1.35 -5.36
N TYR A 63 -0.13 2.52 -5.42
CA TYR A 63 -1.45 2.84 -4.89
C TYR A 63 -2.53 2.57 -5.93
N LEU A 64 -3.43 1.63 -5.61
CA LEU A 64 -4.64 1.38 -6.39
C LEU A 64 -5.71 2.39 -6.01
N ARG A 65 -6.14 3.20 -6.97
CA ARG A 65 -7.27 4.12 -6.82
C ARG A 65 -8.57 3.42 -7.14
N THR A 66 -9.61 3.73 -6.38
CA THR A 66 -10.97 3.25 -6.67
C THR A 66 -11.91 4.44 -6.88
N PRO A 67 -12.94 4.30 -7.71
CA PRO A 67 -13.91 5.37 -7.90
C PRO A 67 -14.99 5.39 -6.82
N PHE A 68 -14.91 4.49 -5.86
CA PHE A 68 -15.88 4.35 -4.77
C PHE A 68 -15.33 4.98 -3.49
N GLY A 69 -16.20 5.16 -2.50
CA GLY A 69 -15.81 5.74 -1.22
C GLY A 69 -15.95 7.26 -1.15
N THR A 70 -15.70 7.79 0.03
CA THR A 70 -15.91 9.21 0.34
C THR A 70 -14.63 10.06 0.29
N SER A 71 -13.46 9.41 0.23
CA SER A 71 -12.19 10.13 0.18
C SER A 71 -11.99 10.83 -1.15
N LYS A 72 -11.85 12.15 -1.12
CA LYS A 72 -11.53 12.97 -2.31
C LYS A 72 -10.22 12.56 -2.99
N HIS A 73 -9.31 11.93 -2.25
CA HIS A 73 -8.00 11.53 -2.75
C HIS A 73 -8.01 10.15 -3.41
N ASN A 74 -9.08 9.38 -3.24
CA ASN A 74 -9.21 8.05 -3.79
C ASN A 74 -9.76 8.05 -5.24
N GLY A 75 -10.72 8.94 -5.56
CA GLY A 75 -11.48 8.89 -6.81
C GLY A 75 -10.65 9.10 -8.07
N ILE A 76 -10.93 8.32 -9.12
CA ILE A 76 -10.38 8.50 -10.47
C ILE A 76 -10.83 9.85 -11.05
N GLU A 77 -12.08 10.23 -10.81
CA GLU A 77 -12.64 11.51 -11.26
C GLU A 77 -11.87 12.70 -10.68
N TRP A 78 -11.50 12.63 -9.42
CA TRP A 78 -10.72 13.68 -8.78
C TRP A 78 -9.36 13.86 -9.44
N GLN A 79 -8.66 12.78 -9.75
CA GLN A 79 -7.37 12.81 -10.43
C GLN A 79 -7.50 13.46 -11.82
N SER A 80 -8.52 13.09 -12.58
CA SER A 80 -8.78 13.64 -13.90
C SER A 80 -9.12 15.14 -13.84
N ALA A 81 -9.97 15.56 -12.90
CA ALA A 81 -10.37 16.96 -12.73
C ALA A 81 -9.22 17.87 -12.29
N HIS A 82 -8.39 17.42 -11.32
CA HIS A 82 -7.30 18.25 -10.79
C HIS A 82 -6.12 18.41 -11.74
N HIS A 83 -5.88 17.44 -12.62
CA HIS A 83 -4.82 17.54 -13.61
C HIS A 83 -5.23 18.26 -14.89
N SER A 84 -6.55 18.36 -15.15
CA SER A 84 -7.06 19.13 -16.29
C SER A 84 -7.10 20.65 -16.06
N THR A 85 -7.12 21.08 -14.79
CA THR A 85 -7.27 22.52 -14.43
C THR A 85 -5.94 23.27 -14.25
N GLY A 86 -4.80 22.62 -14.35
CA GLY A 86 -3.52 23.17 -13.94
C GLY A 86 -2.49 23.46 -15.02
N SER A 87 -2.82 24.05 -16.18
CA SER A 87 -1.93 24.94 -16.94
C SER A 87 -2.54 25.34 -18.29
N PRO A 88 -2.67 26.63 -18.59
CA PRO A 88 -3.18 27.10 -19.88
C PRO A 88 -2.18 26.96 -21.05
N GLU A 89 -0.91 26.76 -20.78
CA GLU A 89 0.12 26.52 -21.80
C GLU A 89 0.85 25.20 -21.50
N ARG A 90 0.35 24.12 -22.10
CA ARG A 90 1.07 22.84 -22.09
C ARG A 90 2.26 22.91 -23.03
N ASP A 91 3.43 22.64 -22.47
CA ASP A 91 4.61 22.28 -23.24
C ASP A 91 4.40 20.90 -23.87
N TYR A 92 3.91 20.86 -25.11
CA TYR A 92 3.61 19.61 -25.84
C TYR A 92 4.87 18.77 -26.12
N GLU A 93 6.05 19.34 -26.08
CA GLU A 93 7.29 18.58 -26.18
C GLU A 93 7.55 17.81 -24.89
N ARG A 94 7.17 18.37 -23.75
CA ARG A 94 7.31 17.76 -22.43
C ARG A 94 6.12 16.86 -22.06
N TYR A 95 4.92 17.13 -22.58
CA TYR A 95 3.69 16.39 -22.27
C TYR A 95 3.04 15.89 -23.57
N PRO A 96 3.57 14.81 -24.19
CA PRO A 96 3.15 14.34 -25.50
C PRO A 96 1.72 13.80 -25.55
N TYR A 97 1.16 13.45 -24.39
CA TYR A 97 -0.20 12.90 -24.27
C TYR A 97 -1.16 13.96 -23.73
N PRO A 98 -2.36 14.15 -24.35
CA PRO A 98 -3.42 14.90 -23.72
C PRO A 98 -3.93 14.18 -22.48
N LEU A 99 -4.73 14.87 -21.65
CA LEU A 99 -5.46 14.23 -20.58
C LEU A 99 -6.87 13.85 -21.01
N HIS A 100 -7.38 12.74 -20.49
CA HIS A 100 -8.80 12.42 -20.62
C HIS A 100 -9.65 13.62 -20.08
N PRO A 101 -10.78 14.05 -20.73
CA PRO A 101 -11.51 13.32 -21.79
C PRO A 101 -11.09 13.63 -23.25
N ALA A 102 -9.95 14.25 -23.50
CA ALA A 102 -9.49 14.41 -24.88
C ALA A 102 -9.25 13.02 -25.52
N PRO A 103 -9.55 12.87 -26.83
CA PRO A 103 -9.31 11.60 -27.54
C PRO A 103 -7.85 11.15 -27.41
N GLY A 104 -7.61 9.90 -27.07
CA GLY A 104 -6.27 9.38 -26.82
C GLY A 104 -5.62 9.98 -25.57
N GLY A 105 -6.40 10.51 -24.63
CA GLY A 105 -5.91 11.11 -23.41
C GLY A 105 -5.53 10.11 -22.32
N LEU A 106 -4.66 10.54 -21.41
CA LEU A 106 -4.30 9.74 -20.23
C LEU A 106 -5.41 9.79 -19.18
N LEU A 107 -5.87 8.63 -18.72
CA LEU A 107 -6.79 8.46 -17.62
C LEU A 107 -6.05 7.80 -16.44
N ILE A 108 -5.90 8.51 -15.32
CA ILE A 108 -5.15 8.06 -14.15
C ILE A 108 -5.98 7.05 -13.36
N TRP A 109 -5.42 5.87 -13.07
CA TRP A 109 -6.06 4.81 -12.29
C TRP A 109 -5.29 4.42 -11.02
N GLY A 110 -4.04 4.86 -10.90
CA GLY A 110 -3.17 4.58 -9.76
C GLY A 110 -2.05 5.60 -9.66
N THR A 111 -1.27 5.49 -8.59
CA THR A 111 -0.08 6.33 -8.36
C THR A 111 1.00 5.51 -7.67
N SER A 112 2.26 5.98 -7.70
CA SER A 112 3.32 5.47 -6.82
C SER A 112 3.42 6.29 -5.53
N MET A 113 4.20 5.80 -4.58
CA MET A 113 4.59 6.53 -3.37
C MET A 113 5.34 7.83 -3.71
N ASP A 114 6.07 7.86 -4.81
CA ASP A 114 6.85 9.01 -5.30
C ASP A 114 6.00 9.98 -6.15
N ALA A 115 4.67 9.85 -6.09
CA ALA A 115 3.70 10.67 -6.81
C ALA A 115 3.73 10.50 -8.35
N ASP A 116 4.30 9.42 -8.87
CA ASP A 116 4.14 9.04 -10.27
C ASP A 116 2.70 8.60 -10.51
N ARG A 117 2.25 8.65 -11.74
CA ARG A 117 0.89 8.32 -12.14
C ARG A 117 0.87 7.07 -13.00
N LEU A 118 -0.02 6.16 -12.66
CA LEU A 118 -0.35 5.01 -13.49
C LEU A 118 -1.59 5.36 -14.30
N CYS A 119 -1.43 5.43 -15.60
CA CYS A 119 -2.47 5.89 -16.53
C CYS A 119 -2.81 4.81 -17.55
N TRP A 120 -4.00 4.88 -18.13
CA TRP A 120 -4.28 4.28 -19.42
C TRP A 120 -4.14 5.32 -20.51
N LEU A 121 -3.64 4.93 -21.66
CA LEU A 121 -3.81 5.66 -22.92
C LEU A 121 -5.17 5.25 -23.49
N THR A 122 -6.15 6.18 -23.46
CA THR A 122 -7.54 5.89 -23.84
C THR A 122 -7.74 5.92 -25.36
N ASP A 123 -7.02 5.04 -26.06
CA ASP A 123 -7.08 4.92 -27.53
C ASP A 123 -7.37 3.47 -27.94
N GLY A 124 -8.22 3.31 -28.95
CA GLY A 124 -8.58 2.01 -29.52
C GLY A 124 -9.51 1.17 -28.67
N ASP A 125 -9.26 -0.14 -28.64
CA ASP A 125 -10.09 -1.13 -27.93
C ASP A 125 -9.89 -0.99 -26.40
N LEU A 126 -10.97 -0.73 -25.68
CA LEU A 126 -11.02 -0.53 -24.25
C LEU A 126 -10.24 -1.60 -23.46
N GLU A 127 -10.41 -2.86 -23.81
CA GLU A 127 -9.79 -4.00 -23.09
C GLU A 127 -8.28 -4.16 -23.42
N LYS A 128 -7.74 -3.26 -24.27
CA LYS A 128 -6.34 -3.26 -24.69
C LYS A 128 -5.63 -1.93 -24.43
N TRP A 129 -6.25 -1.05 -23.66
CA TRP A 129 -5.60 0.21 -23.31
C TRP A 129 -4.26 -0.07 -22.60
N PRO A 130 -3.14 0.42 -23.16
CA PRO A 130 -1.84 0.22 -22.53
C PRO A 130 -1.69 1.08 -21.29
N VAL A 131 -0.91 0.57 -20.34
CA VAL A 131 -0.48 1.36 -19.18
C VAL A 131 0.62 2.33 -19.62
N ILE A 132 0.51 3.56 -19.15
CA ILE A 132 1.56 4.58 -19.23
C ILE A 132 1.96 4.94 -17.82
N VAL A 133 3.21 4.74 -17.48
CA VAL A 133 3.81 5.33 -16.26
C VAL A 133 4.17 6.78 -16.60
N TRP A 134 3.61 7.71 -15.87
CA TRP A 134 3.89 9.13 -15.97
C TRP A 134 4.56 9.60 -14.68
N SER A 135 5.87 9.81 -14.75
CA SER A 135 6.66 10.17 -13.57
C SER A 135 6.32 11.57 -13.04
N SER A 136 6.59 11.78 -11.76
CA SER A 136 6.46 13.08 -11.10
C SER A 136 7.33 14.16 -11.74
N GLU A 137 8.43 13.76 -12.40
CA GLU A 137 9.34 14.64 -13.14
C GLU A 137 8.87 14.97 -14.57
N GLY A 138 7.78 14.31 -15.04
CA GLY A 138 7.19 14.57 -16.35
C GLY A 138 7.67 13.66 -17.49
N TRP A 139 8.33 12.53 -17.16
CA TRP A 139 8.69 11.49 -18.13
C TRP A 139 7.56 10.48 -18.31
N TYR A 140 7.54 9.81 -19.46
CA TYR A 140 6.51 8.84 -19.81
C TYR A 140 7.15 7.54 -20.29
N GLU A 141 6.63 6.43 -19.76
CA GLU A 141 7.06 5.08 -20.16
C GLU A 141 5.84 4.22 -20.51
N PRO A 142 5.70 3.80 -21.78
CA PRO A 142 4.59 2.95 -22.20
C PRO A 142 4.85 1.47 -21.88
N HIS A 143 3.83 0.80 -21.36
CA HIS A 143 3.78 -0.64 -21.16
C HIS A 143 2.60 -1.21 -21.95
N PRO A 144 2.82 -2.03 -22.99
CA PRO A 144 1.77 -2.53 -23.88
C PRO A 144 0.95 -3.66 -23.23
N MET A 145 0.39 -3.39 -22.07
CA MET A 145 -0.38 -4.32 -21.24
C MET A 145 -1.45 -3.60 -20.44
N GLY A 146 -2.48 -4.34 -19.95
CA GLY A 146 -3.52 -3.83 -19.07
C GLY A 146 -3.06 -3.63 -17.64
N ALA A 147 -3.91 -2.99 -16.81
CA ALA A 147 -3.58 -2.65 -15.42
C ALA A 147 -3.27 -3.88 -14.57
N THR A 148 -4.07 -4.94 -14.66
CA THR A 148 -3.84 -6.17 -13.89
C THR A 148 -2.54 -6.88 -14.27
N GLU A 149 -2.22 -6.92 -15.56
CA GLU A 149 -0.98 -7.50 -16.05
C GLU A 149 0.24 -6.70 -15.59
N PHE A 150 0.14 -5.36 -15.63
CA PHE A 150 1.17 -4.47 -15.14
C PHE A 150 1.45 -4.67 -13.65
N VAL A 151 0.42 -4.59 -12.79
CA VAL A 151 0.56 -4.80 -11.33
C VAL A 151 1.13 -6.17 -11.01
N LYS A 152 0.62 -7.24 -11.67
CA LYS A 152 1.16 -8.61 -11.51
C LYS A 152 2.62 -8.70 -11.92
N GLY A 153 2.97 -8.10 -13.06
CA GLY A 153 4.33 -8.14 -13.58
C GLY A 153 5.31 -7.39 -12.70
N TRP A 154 4.94 -6.20 -12.24
CA TRP A 154 5.75 -5.40 -11.34
C TRP A 154 5.90 -6.07 -9.96
N ALA A 155 4.82 -6.50 -9.32
CA ALA A 155 4.87 -7.18 -8.03
C ALA A 155 5.64 -8.51 -8.08
N GLY A 156 5.68 -9.17 -9.23
CA GLY A 156 6.44 -10.41 -9.45
C GLY A 156 7.85 -10.21 -10.02
N GLY A 157 8.33 -8.95 -10.15
CA GLY A 157 9.66 -8.64 -10.68
C GLY A 157 9.86 -8.97 -12.18
N ASN A 158 8.75 -9.14 -12.93
CA ASN A 158 8.79 -9.44 -14.37
C ASN A 158 8.55 -8.21 -15.26
N VAL A 159 8.10 -7.13 -14.68
CA VAL A 159 7.96 -5.80 -15.30
C VAL A 159 8.83 -4.86 -14.49
N THR A 160 9.79 -4.26 -15.15
CA THR A 160 10.66 -3.21 -14.60
C THR A 160 10.33 -1.88 -15.28
N SER A 161 10.58 -0.79 -14.60
CA SER A 161 10.39 0.55 -15.14
C SER A 161 11.63 1.40 -14.86
N GLY A 162 11.99 2.24 -15.82
CA GLY A 162 13.02 3.24 -15.61
C GLY A 162 12.55 4.46 -14.81
N LEU A 163 11.25 4.53 -14.49
CA LEU A 163 10.61 5.69 -13.85
C LEU A 163 10.11 5.43 -12.42
N ILE A 164 9.77 4.18 -12.11
CA ILE A 164 9.31 3.79 -10.77
C ILE A 164 10.21 2.69 -10.22
N GLY A 165 10.33 2.62 -8.89
CA GLY A 165 11.15 1.63 -8.21
C GLY A 165 10.69 0.19 -8.48
N ASP A 166 11.62 -0.74 -8.52
CA ASP A 166 11.37 -2.16 -8.64
C ASP A 166 11.08 -2.78 -7.26
N MET A 167 10.37 -3.91 -7.27
CA MET A 167 10.21 -4.73 -6.07
C MET A 167 11.55 -5.30 -5.59
N GLU A 168 11.74 -5.35 -4.27
CA GLU A 168 12.88 -6.04 -3.66
C GLU A 168 12.77 -7.55 -3.95
N PRO A 169 13.80 -8.18 -4.59
CA PRO A 169 13.70 -9.53 -5.09
C PRO A 169 13.48 -10.61 -4.01
N ASP A 170 13.89 -10.33 -2.78
CA ASP A 170 13.86 -11.30 -1.67
C ASP A 170 12.58 -11.20 -0.83
N LEU A 171 11.66 -10.27 -1.16
CA LEU A 171 10.40 -10.10 -0.46
C LEU A 171 9.23 -10.70 -1.24
N ALA A 172 8.39 -11.45 -0.53
CA ALA A 172 7.10 -11.85 -1.07
C ALA A 172 6.20 -10.59 -1.16
N PRO A 173 5.58 -10.31 -2.31
CA PRO A 173 4.74 -9.13 -2.47
C PRO A 173 3.46 -9.22 -1.62
N TRP A 174 2.92 -8.06 -1.26
CA TRP A 174 1.75 -7.92 -0.40
C TRP A 174 0.82 -6.79 -0.87
N PHE A 175 -0.37 -6.72 -0.27
CA PHE A 175 -1.29 -5.61 -0.40
C PHE A 175 -1.73 -5.11 0.98
N ASN A 176 -1.71 -3.79 1.19
CA ASN A 176 -2.24 -3.12 2.36
C ASN A 176 -3.50 -2.33 1.97
N ALA A 177 -4.65 -2.72 2.52
CA ALA A 177 -5.87 -1.91 2.36
C ALA A 177 -5.76 -0.62 3.18
N PHE A 178 -6.18 0.52 2.61
CA PHE A 178 -6.23 1.80 3.30
C PHE A 178 -7.47 1.87 4.20
N ARG A 179 -7.28 1.51 5.43
CA ARG A 179 -8.28 1.62 6.49
C ARG A 179 -7.72 2.42 7.65
N SER A 180 -8.63 2.99 8.45
CA SER A 180 -8.23 3.66 9.69
C SER A 180 -7.45 2.70 10.59
N ARG A 181 -6.34 3.16 11.11
CA ARG A 181 -5.51 2.44 12.09
C ARG A 181 -5.14 3.35 13.24
N THR A 182 -5.25 2.81 14.43
CA THR A 182 -4.63 3.41 15.61
C THR A 182 -3.13 3.12 15.61
N HIS A 183 -2.32 4.13 15.80
CA HIS A 183 -0.86 4.01 15.84
C HIS A 183 -0.34 4.23 17.26
N ARG A 184 0.54 3.35 17.70
CA ARG A 184 1.24 3.45 18.99
C ARG A 184 2.73 3.20 18.79
N CYS A 185 3.54 3.95 19.54
CA CYS A 185 4.97 3.74 19.62
C CYS A 185 5.33 3.43 21.07
N LEU A 186 5.99 2.30 21.31
CA LEU A 186 6.49 1.87 22.62
C LEU A 186 8.00 2.06 22.64
N ARG A 187 8.47 2.98 23.48
CA ARG A 187 9.88 3.07 23.82
C ARG A 187 10.20 2.01 24.86
N LEU A 188 11.26 1.24 24.61
CA LEU A 188 11.65 0.11 25.44
C LEU A 188 12.96 0.38 26.18
N SER A 189 13.13 -0.33 27.32
CA SER A 189 14.45 -0.45 27.95
C SER A 189 15.39 -1.28 27.09
N GLU A 190 16.69 -1.15 27.34
CA GLU A 190 17.67 -2.10 26.79
C GLU A 190 17.40 -3.49 27.36
N GLY A 191 17.27 -4.48 26.50
CA GLY A 191 17.11 -5.88 26.90
C GLY A 191 18.46 -6.59 26.97
N THR A 192 18.49 -7.72 27.66
CA THR A 192 19.70 -8.57 27.80
C THR A 192 19.93 -9.48 26.58
N SER A 193 18.89 -9.76 25.82
CA SER A 193 18.95 -10.61 24.62
C SER A 193 19.48 -9.87 23.41
N SER A 194 20.02 -10.61 22.43
CA SER A 194 20.45 -10.03 21.16
C SER A 194 19.26 -9.47 20.35
N HIS A 195 19.54 -8.60 19.37
CA HIS A 195 18.52 -8.07 18.47
C HIS A 195 17.72 -9.20 17.78
N SER A 196 18.42 -10.16 17.20
CA SER A 196 17.82 -11.29 16.48
C SER A 196 16.93 -12.15 17.37
N GLU A 197 17.32 -12.36 18.63
CA GLU A 197 16.52 -13.12 19.58
C GLU A 197 15.26 -12.33 19.99
N ARG A 198 15.39 -11.04 20.26
CA ARG A 198 14.23 -10.18 20.57
C ARG A 198 13.24 -10.13 19.40
N LEU A 199 13.72 -9.96 18.15
CA LEU A 199 12.89 -9.98 16.96
C LEU A 199 12.17 -11.32 16.81
N ARG A 200 12.86 -12.45 17.02
CA ARG A 200 12.26 -13.79 16.99
C ARG A 200 11.12 -13.91 18.00
N LEU A 201 11.36 -13.53 19.25
CA LEU A 201 10.36 -13.59 20.33
C LEU A 201 9.15 -12.69 20.02
N LEU A 202 9.37 -11.48 19.50
CA LEU A 202 8.32 -10.56 19.11
C LEU A 202 7.46 -11.17 17.99
N ARG A 203 8.09 -11.70 16.94
CA ARG A 203 7.38 -12.33 15.83
C ARG A 203 6.62 -13.59 16.24
N GLU A 204 7.20 -14.44 17.07
CA GLU A 204 6.52 -15.64 17.61
C GLU A 204 5.28 -15.27 18.43
N ALA A 205 5.37 -14.25 19.29
CA ALA A 205 4.23 -13.77 20.06
C ALA A 205 3.10 -13.19 19.20
N LEU A 206 3.44 -12.68 18.02
CA LEU A 206 2.50 -12.06 17.08
C LEU A 206 2.15 -12.96 15.88
N ALA A 207 2.71 -14.17 15.81
CA ALA A 207 2.54 -15.08 14.67
C ALA A 207 1.07 -15.40 14.34
N PRO A 208 0.77 -15.69 13.06
CA PRO A 208 1.71 -15.72 11.91
C PRO A 208 2.06 -14.30 11.41
N THR A 209 3.31 -14.10 11.00
CA THR A 209 3.82 -12.83 10.49
C THR A 209 4.50 -12.98 9.13
N THR A 210 4.52 -11.92 8.33
CA THR A 210 5.21 -11.85 7.04
C THR A 210 6.12 -10.62 6.99
N ASP A 211 7.29 -10.76 6.34
CA ASP A 211 8.25 -9.67 6.18
C ASP A 211 7.73 -8.55 5.28
N ARG A 212 8.20 -7.33 5.58
CA ARG A 212 7.94 -6.11 4.83
C ARG A 212 9.24 -5.33 4.53
N GLY A 213 10.37 -5.90 4.85
CA GLY A 213 11.68 -5.31 4.67
C GLY A 213 12.47 -5.13 5.95
N SER A 214 13.76 -4.88 5.81
CA SER A 214 14.63 -4.59 6.94
C SER A 214 15.79 -3.69 6.50
N TRP A 215 16.29 -2.94 7.45
CA TRP A 215 17.52 -2.17 7.28
C TRP A 215 18.49 -2.50 8.40
N ARG A 216 19.79 -2.56 8.07
CA ARG A 216 20.89 -2.76 9.03
C ARG A 216 21.98 -1.74 8.80
N SER A 217 22.59 -1.26 9.88
CA SER A 217 23.83 -0.48 9.77
C SER A 217 25.00 -1.40 9.41
N GLU A 218 26.08 -0.83 8.86
CA GLU A 218 27.29 -1.57 8.48
C GLU A 218 27.91 -2.40 9.62
N HIS A 219 27.61 -2.09 10.87
CA HIS A 219 28.17 -2.73 12.06
C HIS A 219 27.13 -3.55 12.84
N ASP A 220 25.94 -3.80 12.28
CA ASP A 220 24.81 -4.53 12.91
C ASP A 220 24.36 -4.00 14.30
N GLU A 221 24.84 -2.82 14.70
CA GLU A 221 24.45 -2.24 16.00
C GLU A 221 23.08 -1.56 15.97
N MET A 222 22.62 -1.17 14.78
CA MET A 222 21.33 -0.53 14.55
C MET A 222 20.59 -1.22 13.41
N GLY A 223 19.30 -1.33 13.54
CA GLY A 223 18.49 -1.92 12.49
C GLY A 223 17.01 -1.75 12.73
N GLN A 224 16.27 -1.77 11.65
CA GLN A 224 14.81 -1.76 11.65
C GLN A 224 14.31 -2.99 10.91
N ASP A 225 13.28 -3.62 11.46
CA ASP A 225 12.56 -4.72 10.85
C ASP A 225 11.10 -4.33 10.68
N HIS A 226 10.62 -4.43 9.45
CA HIS A 226 9.23 -4.17 9.11
C HIS A 226 8.55 -5.50 8.82
N PHE A 227 7.40 -5.73 9.44
CA PHE A 227 6.62 -6.94 9.23
C PHE A 227 5.13 -6.70 9.52
N ALA A 228 4.28 -7.61 9.08
CA ALA A 228 2.86 -7.57 9.33
C ALA A 228 2.37 -8.90 9.90
N THR A 229 1.28 -8.86 10.66
CA THR A 229 0.55 -10.08 11.03
C THR A 229 -0.37 -10.50 9.88
N VAL A 230 -0.41 -11.80 9.56
CA VAL A 230 -1.17 -12.31 8.42
C VAL A 230 -2.67 -12.21 8.64
N ASP A 231 -3.14 -12.52 9.86
CA ASP A 231 -4.58 -12.70 10.12
C ASP A 231 -5.27 -11.46 10.70
N THR A 232 -4.52 -10.40 11.04
CA THR A 232 -5.05 -9.28 11.83
C THR A 232 -4.73 -7.90 11.28
N ASP A 233 -4.01 -7.83 10.17
CA ASP A 233 -3.65 -6.57 9.51
C ASP A 233 -2.94 -5.56 10.44
N TRP A 234 -2.09 -6.07 11.37
CA TRP A 234 -1.24 -5.22 12.18
C TRP A 234 0.08 -5.00 11.47
N LEU A 235 0.49 -3.74 11.36
CA LEU A 235 1.75 -3.35 10.75
C LEU A 235 2.74 -2.97 11.85
N LEU A 236 3.94 -3.53 11.82
CA LEU A 236 4.94 -3.32 12.85
C LEU A 236 6.28 -2.89 12.29
N THR A 237 6.91 -1.98 13.00
CA THR A 237 8.34 -1.69 12.87
C THR A 237 9.01 -1.94 14.20
N TYR A 238 9.96 -2.87 14.24
CA TYR A 238 10.86 -3.05 15.38
C TYR A 238 12.17 -2.33 15.09
N ASP A 239 12.49 -1.33 15.89
CA ASP A 239 13.66 -0.49 15.74
C ASP A 239 14.57 -0.69 16.95
N ALA A 240 15.70 -1.36 16.73
CA ALA A 240 16.72 -1.59 17.76
C ALA A 240 17.77 -0.47 17.83
N SER A 241 17.60 0.60 17.06
CA SER A 241 18.40 1.80 17.14
C SER A 241 18.13 2.56 18.47
N ARG A 242 18.71 3.74 18.61
CA ARG A 242 18.42 4.63 19.74
C ARG A 242 17.47 5.75 19.32
N PRO A 243 16.25 5.81 19.89
CA PRO A 243 15.70 4.97 20.97
C PRO A 243 15.24 3.60 20.50
N HIS A 244 15.45 2.56 21.32
CA HIS A 244 14.91 1.22 21.16
C HIS A 244 13.37 1.26 21.25
N GLN A 245 12.66 0.84 20.19
CA GLN A 245 11.22 1.02 20.13
C GLN A 245 10.49 0.00 19.22
N ILE A 246 9.21 -0.16 19.48
CA ILE A 246 8.26 -0.83 18.58
C ILE A 246 7.21 0.20 18.16
N ARG A 247 7.00 0.35 16.86
CA ARG A 247 5.85 1.07 16.30
C ARG A 247 4.85 0.06 15.79
N ILE A 248 3.59 0.29 16.05
CA ILE A 248 2.51 -0.58 15.59
C ILE A 248 1.31 0.23 15.12
N GLY A 249 0.79 -0.12 13.92
CA GLY A 249 -0.48 0.33 13.40
C GLY A 249 -1.46 -0.85 13.38
N TYR A 250 -2.69 -0.65 13.88
CA TYR A 250 -3.68 -1.72 14.01
C TYR A 250 -5.11 -1.17 13.90
N PRO A 251 -6.10 -2.00 13.48
CA PRO A 251 -7.50 -1.61 13.49
C PRO A 251 -7.95 -1.22 14.91
N PRO A 252 -8.69 -0.11 15.12
CA PRO A 252 -9.06 0.38 16.46
C PRO A 252 -9.75 -0.66 17.34
N GLU A 253 -10.57 -1.53 16.74
CA GLU A 253 -11.27 -2.61 17.44
C GLU A 253 -10.34 -3.67 18.05
N ASP A 254 -9.11 -3.75 17.56
CA ASP A 254 -8.10 -4.71 18.05
C ASP A 254 -7.27 -4.20 19.23
N SER A 255 -7.48 -2.97 19.71
CA SER A 255 -6.64 -2.31 20.72
C SER A 255 -6.32 -3.22 21.93
N GLY A 256 -7.34 -3.81 22.54
CA GLY A 256 -7.15 -4.68 23.70
C GLY A 256 -6.39 -5.98 23.38
N ARG A 257 -6.52 -6.53 22.17
CA ARG A 257 -5.80 -7.73 21.72
C ARG A 257 -4.34 -7.42 21.43
N VAL A 258 -4.08 -6.32 20.73
CA VAL A 258 -2.73 -5.82 20.45
C VAL A 258 -1.98 -5.59 21.74
N ARG A 259 -2.57 -4.82 22.68
CA ARG A 259 -1.96 -4.53 23.97
C ARG A 259 -1.50 -5.81 24.67
N ARG A 260 -2.40 -6.79 24.85
CA ARG A 260 -2.06 -8.04 25.57
C ARG A 260 -0.91 -8.79 24.91
N ARG A 261 -0.95 -8.97 23.58
CA ARG A 261 0.07 -9.73 22.85
C ARG A 261 1.41 -9.00 22.83
N LEU A 262 1.39 -7.68 22.59
CA LEU A 262 2.59 -6.88 22.47
C LEU A 262 3.32 -6.74 23.82
N PHE A 263 2.59 -6.49 24.92
CA PHE A 263 3.21 -6.41 26.25
C PHE A 263 3.76 -7.76 26.70
N ALA A 264 3.08 -8.86 26.40
CA ALA A 264 3.62 -10.20 26.65
C ALA A 264 4.92 -10.45 25.84
N ALA A 265 4.96 -10.03 24.58
CA ALA A 265 6.16 -10.12 23.75
C ALA A 265 7.32 -9.30 24.34
N VAL A 266 7.08 -8.05 24.72
CA VAL A 266 8.08 -7.17 25.34
C VAL A 266 8.66 -7.79 26.63
N HIS A 267 7.82 -8.38 27.44
CA HIS A 267 8.27 -9.09 28.63
C HIS A 267 9.16 -10.31 28.30
N LEU A 268 8.76 -11.11 27.30
CA LEU A 268 9.58 -12.25 26.84
C LEU A 268 10.92 -11.80 26.25
N MET A 269 10.98 -10.63 25.62
CA MET A 269 12.22 -10.00 25.12
C MET A 269 13.16 -9.54 26.24
N GLY A 270 12.72 -9.61 27.51
CA GLY A 270 13.47 -9.10 28.66
C GLY A 270 13.53 -7.58 28.70
N CYS A 271 12.56 -6.90 28.11
CA CYS A 271 12.44 -5.45 28.05
C CYS A 271 11.28 -4.93 28.90
N GLU A 272 11.33 -3.64 29.24
CA GLU A 272 10.25 -2.90 29.90
C GLU A 272 9.76 -1.78 28.98
N VAL A 273 8.47 -1.48 29.00
CA VAL A 273 7.91 -0.31 28.33
C VAL A 273 8.18 0.93 29.17
N LEU A 274 9.01 1.83 28.65
CA LEU A 274 9.40 3.08 29.32
C LEU A 274 8.43 4.21 29.03
N GLN A 275 7.86 4.23 27.82
CA GLN A 275 6.96 5.28 27.35
C GLN A 275 6.06 4.73 26.23
N ILE A 276 4.85 5.26 26.15
CA ILE A 276 3.92 5.04 25.03
C ILE A 276 3.62 6.41 24.43
N THR A 277 3.67 6.50 23.09
CA THR A 277 3.34 7.73 22.38
C THR A 277 2.41 7.42 21.20
N THR A 278 1.78 8.48 20.66
CA THR A 278 1.13 8.47 19.34
C THR A 278 2.17 8.41 18.21
N ALA A 279 1.72 8.35 16.96
CA ALA A 279 2.58 8.46 15.78
C ALA A 279 3.34 9.79 15.73
N ALA A 280 2.67 10.91 16.07
CA ALA A 280 3.29 12.24 16.14
C ALA A 280 4.20 12.44 17.36
N GLY A 281 4.33 11.44 18.24
CA GLY A 281 5.23 11.50 19.40
C GLY A 281 4.59 12.09 20.66
N THR A 282 3.27 12.35 20.68
CA THR A 282 2.55 12.80 21.87
C THR A 282 2.54 11.68 22.92
N SER A 283 3.01 12.00 24.13
CA SER A 283 3.08 11.01 25.23
C SER A 283 1.69 10.68 25.77
N LEU A 284 1.42 9.38 25.91
CA LEU A 284 0.17 8.87 26.45
C LEU A 284 0.38 8.39 27.89
N ALA A 285 -0.59 8.66 28.78
CA ALA A 285 -0.54 8.19 30.15
C ALA A 285 -0.67 6.66 30.27
N THR A 286 -1.47 6.06 29.39
CA THR A 286 -1.66 4.61 29.27
C THR A 286 -1.88 4.23 27.81
N TRP A 287 -1.87 2.92 27.49
CA TRP A 287 -2.20 2.42 26.17
C TRP A 287 -3.59 2.85 25.68
N ASP A 288 -4.55 2.88 26.59
CA ASP A 288 -5.96 3.14 26.26
C ASP A 288 -6.32 4.64 26.33
N THR A 289 -5.33 5.55 26.50
CA THR A 289 -5.57 7.00 26.45
C THR A 289 -5.93 7.39 25.02
N PRO A 290 -7.13 7.97 24.78
CA PRO A 290 -7.49 8.50 23.45
C PRO A 290 -6.50 9.57 23.01
N SER A 291 -6.31 9.70 21.72
CA SER A 291 -5.55 10.79 21.11
C SER A 291 -6.35 11.39 19.96
N ASP A 292 -6.13 12.66 19.67
CA ASP A 292 -6.80 13.36 18.56
C ASP A 292 -6.51 12.69 17.19
N GLU A 293 -5.43 11.91 17.10
CA GLU A 293 -5.04 11.15 15.92
C GLU A 293 -5.88 9.85 15.71
N ASP A 294 -6.60 9.40 16.75
CA ASP A 294 -7.43 8.19 16.65
C ASP A 294 -8.82 8.50 16.04
N GLU A 295 -9.15 9.79 15.81
CA GLU A 295 -10.45 10.25 15.29
C GLU A 295 -10.43 10.65 13.79
N GLU A 296 -9.26 10.69 13.14
CA GLU A 296 -9.12 10.98 11.70
C GLU A 296 -8.96 9.70 10.86
#